data_e208522e9cd51946999ad29d0a19e55e
#
_entry.id   e208522e9cd51946999ad29d0a19e55e
#
_cell.length_a   1.000
_cell.length_b   1.000
_cell.length_c   1.000
_cell.angle_alpha   90.00
_cell.angle_beta   90.00
_cell.angle_gamma   90.00
#
_symmetry.space_group_name_H-M   'P 1'
#
loop_
_entity.id
_entity.type
_entity.pdbx_description
1 polymer ?
#
loop_
_entity_poly.entity_id
_entity_poly.type
_entity_poly.pdbx_seq_one_letter_code
_entity_poly.pdbx_strand_id
1 'polypeptide(L)'
;MKLLPKILALSLAMVVTTSVAANQLANEKTAISVNYKNNRYPLLQKPYIELPIGSIRPTGWMQEQLVRMKNGMTGNLDQVYEKVMGPRNGWLGGDGDVWERGPYWIDGLLPLAYILNDQALIDKVKPWVEWTLASQKPNGYFGPDTDRSYEPGLQRDNSRDWWPKMVMMKVMQQYYSATGDTRVIDFFTRYFKYQLAELPQNPLGKWTFWGEQRGGDNLMVVYWLYNITGDKFLLDLGELIHKQTFNWTDIFLNQDHLSRQLSLHCVNLAQGFKEPVVYYQQNQDPKQICAVKKAVKDILFAAPLYSRGNSPRLT
;
A
#
# COMPACT_ATOMS: atom_id res chain seq x y z
N MET A 1 54.95 27.27 -25.81
CA MET A 1 54.34 26.00 -26.22
C MET A 1 53.95 25.15 -25.04
N LYS A 2 53.14 25.66 -24.06
CA LYS A 2 52.70 24.95 -22.85
C LYS A 2 51.17 25.09 -22.52
N LEU A 3 50.38 25.62 -23.47
CA LEU A 3 48.91 25.80 -23.26
C LEU A 3 48.01 24.70 -23.85
N LEU A 4 48.48 23.92 -24.81
CA LEU A 4 47.69 22.89 -25.49
C LEU A 4 47.21 21.73 -24.59
N PRO A 5 48.01 21.18 -23.65
CA PRO A 5 47.52 20.05 -22.84
C PRO A 5 46.45 20.42 -21.80
N LYS A 6 46.40 21.70 -21.33
CA LYS A 6 45.38 22.13 -20.37
C LYS A 6 44.01 22.36 -21.00
N ILE A 7 43.95 22.81 -22.24
CA ILE A 7 42.71 23.00 -23.00
C ILE A 7 42.10 21.65 -23.37
N LEU A 8 42.93 20.67 -23.71
CA LEU A 8 42.49 19.32 -24.06
C LEU A 8 41.92 18.56 -22.83
N ALA A 9 42.53 18.75 -21.65
CA ALA A 9 42.06 18.16 -20.41
C ALA A 9 40.73 18.78 -19.92
N LEU A 10 40.52 20.10 -20.11
CA LEU A 10 39.29 20.75 -19.77
C LEU A 10 38.12 20.39 -20.69
N SER A 11 38.39 20.26 -21.99
CA SER A 11 37.37 19.81 -22.97
C SER A 11 36.98 18.35 -22.79
N LEU A 12 37.91 17.46 -22.42
CA LEU A 12 37.61 16.07 -22.13
C LEU A 12 36.81 15.91 -20.83
N ALA A 13 37.12 16.68 -19.78
CA ALA A 13 36.37 16.68 -18.53
C ALA A 13 34.95 17.20 -18.74
N MET A 14 34.74 18.20 -19.56
CA MET A 14 33.42 18.76 -19.85
C MET A 14 32.55 17.81 -20.69
N VAL A 15 33.14 17.06 -21.62
CA VAL A 15 32.42 16.04 -22.42
C VAL A 15 32.03 14.84 -21.55
N VAL A 16 32.90 14.42 -20.63
CA VAL A 16 32.60 13.29 -19.74
C VAL A 16 31.51 13.68 -18.74
N THR A 17 31.53 14.89 -18.17
CA THR A 17 30.48 15.35 -17.22
C THR A 17 29.13 15.54 -17.92
N THR A 18 29.09 16.01 -19.15
CA THR A 18 27.84 16.14 -19.90
C THR A 18 27.26 14.80 -20.32
N SER A 19 28.11 13.82 -20.68
CA SER A 19 27.63 12.46 -21.02
C SER A 19 27.12 11.70 -19.80
N VAL A 20 27.72 11.85 -18.61
CA VAL A 20 27.23 11.24 -17.36
C VAL A 20 25.91 11.87 -16.93
N ALA A 21 25.79 13.19 -16.99
CA ALA A 21 24.54 13.89 -16.68
C ALA A 21 23.41 13.55 -17.68
N ALA A 22 23.71 13.40 -18.96
CA ALA A 22 22.76 13.01 -19.99
C ALA A 22 22.30 11.56 -19.79
N ASN A 23 23.20 10.65 -19.41
CA ASN A 23 22.86 9.25 -19.10
C ASN A 23 22.05 9.12 -17.79
N GLN A 24 22.34 9.93 -16.77
CA GLN A 24 21.52 9.98 -15.57
C GLN A 24 20.12 10.51 -15.86
N LEU A 25 19.98 11.61 -16.62
CA LEU A 25 18.69 12.15 -17.05
C LEU A 25 17.91 11.19 -17.97
N ALA A 26 18.60 10.44 -18.84
CA ALA A 26 17.99 9.42 -19.68
C ALA A 26 17.52 8.21 -18.84
N ASN A 27 18.28 7.76 -17.86
CA ASN A 27 17.92 6.71 -16.93
C ASN A 27 16.76 7.14 -16.01
N GLU A 28 16.77 8.38 -15.51
CA GLU A 28 15.65 8.94 -14.72
C GLU A 28 14.38 9.05 -15.56
N LYS A 29 14.46 9.52 -16.82
CA LYS A 29 13.32 9.57 -17.73
C LYS A 29 12.79 8.18 -18.07
N THR A 30 13.66 7.17 -18.21
CA THR A 30 13.25 5.79 -18.49
C THR A 30 12.61 5.16 -17.26
N ALA A 31 13.15 5.38 -16.06
CA ALA A 31 12.57 4.91 -14.81
C ALA A 31 11.18 5.57 -14.55
N ILE A 32 11.05 6.86 -14.82
CA ILE A 32 9.77 7.58 -14.72
C ILE A 32 8.74 6.99 -15.69
N SER A 33 9.13 6.67 -16.94
CA SER A 33 8.19 6.14 -17.95
C SER A 33 7.65 4.74 -17.61
N VAL A 34 8.41 3.91 -16.88
CA VAL A 34 8.01 2.55 -16.49
C VAL A 34 6.93 2.57 -15.40
N ASN A 35 6.95 3.58 -14.53
CA ASN A 35 6.03 3.67 -13.39
C ASN A 35 4.74 4.45 -13.70
N TYR A 36 4.64 5.13 -14.84
CA TYR A 36 3.44 5.86 -15.27
C TYR A 36 2.58 4.99 -16.19
N LYS A 37 1.79 4.11 -15.62
CA LYS A 37 0.85 3.32 -16.41
C LYS A 37 -0.57 3.60 -15.98
N ASN A 38 -1.40 3.96 -16.97
CA ASN A 38 -2.83 3.94 -16.79
C ASN A 38 -3.34 2.49 -16.82
N ASN A 39 -4.61 2.31 -16.52
CA ASN A 39 -5.23 0.99 -16.56
C ASN A 39 -5.12 0.37 -17.96
N ARG A 40 -4.75 -0.91 -17.99
CA ARG A 40 -4.75 -1.76 -19.16
C ARG A 40 -6.17 -2.27 -19.42
N TYR A 41 -6.60 -2.30 -20.70
CA TYR A 41 -7.87 -2.95 -21.07
C TYR A 41 -7.93 -4.40 -20.53
N PRO A 42 -9.07 -4.88 -19.96
CA PRO A 42 -10.40 -4.26 -19.97
C PRO A 42 -10.68 -3.26 -18.82
N LEU A 43 -9.72 -3.00 -17.93
CA LEU A 43 -9.94 -2.03 -16.84
C LEU A 43 -10.21 -0.63 -17.42
N LEU A 44 -11.22 0.05 -16.85
CA LEU A 44 -11.54 1.42 -17.21
C LEU A 44 -10.35 2.36 -16.98
N GLN A 45 -10.06 3.24 -17.94
CA GLN A 45 -8.99 4.22 -17.82
C GLN A 45 -9.25 5.16 -16.64
N LYS A 46 -8.22 5.37 -15.82
CA LYS A 46 -8.28 6.31 -14.69
C LYS A 46 -8.11 7.75 -15.17
N PRO A 47 -8.86 8.71 -14.61
CA PRO A 47 -8.69 10.13 -14.95
C PRO A 47 -7.38 10.73 -14.45
N TYR A 48 -6.77 10.09 -13.43
CA TYR A 48 -5.51 10.49 -12.82
C TYR A 48 -4.58 9.30 -12.69
N ILE A 49 -3.28 9.53 -12.78
CA ILE A 49 -2.23 8.53 -12.64
C ILE A 49 -1.41 8.88 -11.40
N GLU A 50 -1.14 7.89 -10.57
CA GLU A 50 -0.29 8.07 -9.38
C GLU A 50 1.14 8.39 -9.81
N LEU A 51 1.73 9.39 -9.17
CA LEU A 51 3.15 9.72 -9.34
C LEU A 51 4.02 8.75 -8.53
N PRO A 52 5.22 8.39 -9.02
CA PRO A 52 6.18 7.62 -8.22
C PRO A 52 6.51 8.33 -6.92
N ILE A 53 6.61 7.55 -5.84
CA ILE A 53 6.98 8.09 -4.53
C ILE A 53 8.34 8.78 -4.61
N GLY A 54 8.43 10.02 -4.09
CA GLY A 54 9.65 10.82 -4.13
C GLY A 54 9.83 11.66 -5.40
N SER A 55 8.96 11.53 -6.42
CA SER A 55 8.98 12.39 -7.62
C SER A 55 8.55 13.84 -7.33
N ILE A 56 7.73 14.04 -6.30
CA ILE A 56 7.38 15.36 -5.77
C ILE A 56 7.90 15.46 -4.34
N ARG A 57 8.58 16.58 -4.06
CA ARG A 57 9.09 16.89 -2.71
C ARG A 57 8.37 18.11 -2.18
N PRO A 58 7.77 18.03 -0.99
CA PRO A 58 7.13 19.18 -0.37
C PRO A 58 8.18 20.18 0.11
N THR A 59 7.77 21.46 0.15
CA THR A 59 8.54 22.57 0.71
C THR A 59 7.73 23.32 1.76
N GLY A 60 8.37 24.24 2.49
CA GLY A 60 7.72 25.06 3.52
C GLY A 60 7.08 24.21 4.61
N TRP A 61 5.88 24.58 5.05
CA TRP A 61 5.20 23.94 6.18
C TRP A 61 4.93 22.44 6.00
N MET A 62 4.71 21.98 4.76
CA MET A 62 4.52 20.56 4.48
C MET A 62 5.82 19.77 4.71
N GLN A 63 6.96 20.30 4.29
CA GLN A 63 8.26 19.70 4.58
C GLN A 63 8.52 19.66 6.09
N GLU A 64 8.24 20.76 6.80
CA GLU A 64 8.37 20.81 8.26
C GLU A 64 7.51 19.74 8.94
N GLN A 65 6.28 19.52 8.47
CA GLN A 65 5.40 18.46 8.99
C GLN A 65 6.04 17.09 8.82
N LEU A 66 6.60 16.77 7.65
CA LEU A 66 7.29 15.49 7.43
C LEU A 66 8.53 15.34 8.29
N VAL A 67 9.29 16.43 8.50
CA VAL A 67 10.45 16.42 9.41
C VAL A 67 10.01 16.16 10.87
N ARG A 68 8.89 16.74 11.30
CA ARG A 68 8.33 16.43 12.64
C ARG A 68 7.91 14.96 12.75
N MET A 69 7.32 14.38 11.72
CA MET A 69 6.97 12.95 11.69
C MET A 69 8.24 12.08 11.77
N LYS A 70 9.30 12.43 11.02
CA LYS A 70 10.61 11.76 11.09
C LYS A 70 11.19 11.80 12.50
N ASN A 71 11.18 12.96 13.15
CA ASN A 71 11.75 13.16 14.48
C ASN A 71 10.83 12.65 15.61
N GLY A 72 9.56 12.43 15.31
CA GLY A 72 8.54 11.90 16.22
C GLY A 72 8.39 10.38 16.15
N MET A 73 7.20 9.92 16.47
CA MET A 73 6.87 8.48 16.57
C MET A 73 7.05 7.74 15.25
N THR A 74 6.68 8.33 14.11
CA THR A 74 6.83 7.64 12.82
C THR A 74 8.27 7.22 12.55
N GLY A 75 9.24 8.09 12.84
CA GLY A 75 10.64 7.78 12.60
C GLY A 75 11.33 6.94 13.69
N ASN A 76 10.72 6.79 14.90
CA ASN A 76 11.40 6.24 16.06
C ASN A 76 10.61 5.18 16.85
N LEU A 77 9.45 4.73 16.34
CA LEU A 77 8.61 3.78 17.06
C LEU A 77 9.27 2.41 17.24
N ASP A 78 10.19 2.03 16.35
CA ASP A 78 11.03 0.84 16.44
C ASP A 78 11.87 0.77 17.72
N GLN A 79 12.29 1.93 18.24
CA GLN A 79 13.09 2.03 19.46
C GLN A 79 12.25 1.92 20.73
N VAL A 80 10.97 2.29 20.65
CA VAL A 80 10.05 2.30 21.79
C VAL A 80 9.29 0.98 21.91
N TYR A 81 9.05 0.29 20.79
CA TYR A 81 8.17 -0.86 20.73
C TYR A 81 8.82 -2.04 19.99
N GLU A 82 9.91 -2.54 20.53
CA GLU A 82 10.81 -3.52 19.93
C GLU A 82 10.10 -4.76 19.36
N LYS A 83 9.14 -5.35 20.13
CA LYS A 83 8.40 -6.55 19.72
C LYS A 83 7.31 -6.28 18.68
N VAL A 84 6.88 -5.03 18.51
CA VAL A 84 5.77 -4.66 17.64
C VAL A 84 6.22 -3.95 16.38
N MET A 85 7.14 -2.99 16.47
CA MET A 85 7.69 -2.24 15.31
C MET A 85 9.21 -2.39 15.19
N GLY A 86 9.88 -2.98 16.18
CA GLY A 86 11.33 -3.12 16.20
C GLY A 86 11.80 -4.48 15.67
N PRO A 87 13.08 -4.81 15.88
CA PRO A 87 13.74 -5.97 15.25
C PRO A 87 13.18 -7.33 15.69
N ARG A 88 12.39 -7.36 16.78
CA ARG A 88 11.74 -8.60 17.24
C ARG A 88 10.36 -8.83 16.61
N ASN A 89 9.86 -7.95 15.74
CA ASN A 89 8.60 -8.17 15.01
C ASN A 89 8.68 -9.43 14.14
N GLY A 90 7.58 -10.17 14.04
CA GLY A 90 7.50 -11.39 13.23
C GLY A 90 7.69 -11.16 11.73
N TRP A 91 7.40 -9.96 11.22
CA TRP A 91 7.70 -9.55 9.85
C TRP A 91 9.19 -9.19 9.61
N LEU A 92 10.02 -9.41 10.61
CA LEU A 92 11.48 -9.43 10.54
C LEU A 92 12.06 -10.79 10.98
N GLY A 93 11.21 -11.80 11.11
CA GLY A 93 11.60 -13.12 11.60
C GLY A 93 11.73 -13.22 13.12
N GLY A 94 11.38 -12.17 13.85
CA GLY A 94 11.43 -12.13 15.31
C GLY A 94 10.30 -12.90 15.99
N ASP A 95 10.31 -12.86 17.32
CA ASP A 95 9.36 -13.56 18.19
C ASP A 95 8.18 -12.69 18.68
N GLY A 96 8.07 -11.46 18.19
CA GLY A 96 7.07 -10.50 18.58
C GLY A 96 5.76 -10.61 17.78
N ASP A 97 5.18 -9.45 17.48
CA ASP A 97 3.93 -9.29 16.72
C ASP A 97 4.03 -9.89 15.33
N VAL A 98 2.98 -10.61 14.91
CA VAL A 98 2.91 -11.22 13.57
C VAL A 98 1.79 -10.64 12.71
N TRP A 99 0.94 -9.77 13.29
CA TRP A 99 -0.27 -9.28 12.63
C TRP A 99 -0.09 -7.90 11.98
N GLU A 100 -1.01 -6.95 12.14
CA GLU A 100 -1.11 -5.75 11.30
C GLU A 100 -0.21 -4.57 11.71
N ARG A 101 0.20 -4.47 12.99
CA ARG A 101 0.81 -3.23 13.53
C ARG A 101 2.16 -2.88 12.92
N GLY A 102 3.03 -3.89 12.75
CA GLY A 102 4.31 -3.70 12.05
C GLY A 102 4.12 -3.27 10.60
N PRO A 103 3.34 -4.00 9.79
CA PRO A 103 2.96 -3.58 8.44
C PRO A 103 2.40 -2.16 8.35
N TYR A 104 1.51 -1.74 9.23
CA TYR A 104 0.98 -0.38 9.27
C TYR A 104 2.05 0.69 9.54
N TRP A 105 2.97 0.40 10.44
CA TRP A 105 4.06 1.33 10.70
C TRP A 105 4.93 1.53 9.46
N ILE A 106 5.30 0.44 8.79
CA ILE A 106 6.11 0.51 7.56
C ILE A 106 5.34 1.15 6.40
N ASP A 107 4.03 0.96 6.30
CA ASP A 107 3.17 1.63 5.31
C ASP A 107 3.24 3.16 5.42
N GLY A 108 3.46 3.68 6.63
CA GLY A 108 3.71 5.11 6.86
C GLY A 108 5.16 5.53 6.75
N LEU A 109 6.09 4.70 7.23
CA LEU A 109 7.53 5.03 7.26
C LEU A 109 8.16 5.05 5.87
N LEU A 110 7.82 4.09 5.00
CA LEU A 110 8.39 3.97 3.66
C LEU A 110 8.17 5.23 2.81
N PRO A 111 6.94 5.71 2.60
CA PRO A 111 6.74 6.93 1.81
C PRO A 111 7.42 8.14 2.46
N LEU A 112 7.42 8.24 3.80
CA LEU A 112 8.13 9.31 4.49
C LEU A 112 9.63 9.30 4.17
N ALA A 113 10.27 8.12 4.21
CA ALA A 113 11.68 7.94 3.94
C ALA A 113 12.07 8.38 2.53
N TYR A 114 11.30 7.95 1.52
CA TYR A 114 11.60 8.24 0.12
C TYR A 114 11.19 9.66 -0.30
N ILE A 115 10.11 10.23 0.24
CA ILE A 115 9.71 11.62 -0.03
C ILE A 115 10.75 12.59 0.55
N LEU A 116 11.23 12.34 1.77
CA LEU A 116 12.31 13.14 2.37
C LEU A 116 13.69 12.82 1.76
N ASN A 117 13.83 11.72 1.04
CA ASN A 117 15.10 11.16 0.58
C ASN A 117 16.11 11.00 1.74
N ASP A 118 15.62 10.46 2.85
CA ASP A 118 16.34 10.32 4.10
C ASP A 118 16.94 8.92 4.23
N GLN A 119 18.28 8.84 4.13
CA GLN A 119 18.98 7.57 4.13
C GLN A 119 18.78 6.77 5.42
N ALA A 120 18.75 7.43 6.58
CA ALA A 120 18.57 6.74 7.86
C ALA A 120 17.18 6.08 7.96
N LEU A 121 16.14 6.72 7.45
CA LEU A 121 14.80 6.12 7.36
C LEU A 121 14.73 5.01 6.30
N ILE A 122 15.39 5.21 5.15
CA ILE A 122 15.49 4.17 4.10
C ILE A 122 16.14 2.92 4.66
N ASP A 123 17.20 3.07 5.44
CA ASP A 123 17.91 1.94 6.06
C ASP A 123 17.05 1.21 7.11
N LYS A 124 16.09 1.89 7.77
CA LYS A 124 15.08 1.26 8.63
C LYS A 124 14.04 0.46 7.83
N VAL A 125 13.68 0.92 6.64
CA VAL A 125 12.69 0.27 5.77
C VAL A 125 13.25 -1.01 5.12
N LYS A 126 14.51 -0.98 4.66
CA LYS A 126 15.14 -2.08 3.92
C LYS A 126 14.97 -3.47 4.56
N PRO A 127 15.24 -3.68 5.86
CA PRO A 127 15.07 -5.01 6.47
C PRO A 127 13.66 -5.58 6.32
N TRP A 128 12.63 -4.75 6.39
CA TRP A 128 11.24 -5.17 6.23
C TRP A 128 10.95 -5.64 4.81
N VAL A 129 11.43 -4.90 3.82
CA VAL A 129 11.29 -5.27 2.41
C VAL A 129 12.04 -6.55 2.09
N GLU A 130 13.31 -6.63 2.47
CA GLU A 130 14.17 -7.79 2.18
C GLU A 130 13.66 -9.04 2.89
N TRP A 131 13.25 -8.93 4.15
CA TRP A 131 12.66 -10.07 4.85
C TRP A 131 11.35 -10.52 4.20
N THR A 132 10.48 -9.58 3.79
CA THR A 132 9.23 -9.91 3.11
C THR A 132 9.49 -10.68 1.82
N LEU A 133 10.43 -10.21 0.98
CA LEU A 133 10.83 -10.91 -0.25
C LEU A 133 11.40 -12.30 0.05
N ALA A 134 12.29 -12.40 1.04
CA ALA A 134 12.95 -13.66 1.42
C ALA A 134 12.00 -14.67 2.07
N SER A 135 10.93 -14.20 2.73
CA SER A 135 9.93 -15.07 3.36
C SER A 135 9.06 -15.85 2.38
N GLN A 136 9.14 -15.50 1.07
CA GLN A 136 8.28 -16.13 0.09
C GLN A 136 8.64 -17.60 -0.14
N LYS A 137 7.66 -18.46 0.09
CA LYS A 137 7.78 -19.92 -0.07
C LYS A 137 7.66 -20.35 -1.55
N PRO A 138 8.06 -21.60 -1.87
CA PRO A 138 7.94 -22.11 -3.25
C PRO A 138 6.51 -22.08 -3.80
N ASN A 139 5.49 -22.23 -2.95
CA ASN A 139 4.07 -22.15 -3.34
C ASN A 139 3.57 -20.71 -3.56
N GLY A 140 4.38 -19.69 -3.25
CA GLY A 140 4.03 -18.28 -3.38
C GLY A 140 3.56 -17.60 -2.10
N TYR A 141 3.25 -18.34 -1.01
CA TYR A 141 2.92 -17.76 0.30
C TYR A 141 4.06 -16.88 0.80
N PHE A 142 3.76 -15.79 1.53
CA PHE A 142 4.76 -14.93 2.15
C PHE A 142 4.32 -14.43 3.53
N GLY A 143 5.26 -13.94 4.30
CA GLY A 143 5.05 -13.37 5.61
C GLY A 143 5.11 -14.41 6.74
N PRO A 144 4.81 -14.02 7.98
CA PRO A 144 4.73 -14.94 9.11
C PRO A 144 3.72 -16.05 8.84
N ASP A 145 4.02 -17.27 9.27
CA ASP A 145 3.23 -18.48 9.01
C ASP A 145 3.02 -19.36 10.25
N THR A 146 3.55 -18.93 11.38
CA THR A 146 3.50 -19.66 12.63
C THR A 146 2.88 -18.82 13.71
N ASP A 147 1.74 -19.30 14.22
CA ASP A 147 1.10 -18.69 15.39
C ASP A 147 1.96 -18.93 16.63
N ARG A 148 1.95 -17.99 17.54
CA ARG A 148 2.72 -18.03 18.78
C ARG A 148 1.78 -17.97 19.97
N SER A 149 2.27 -18.46 21.12
CA SER A 149 1.53 -18.41 22.38
C SER A 149 1.20 -16.96 22.75
N TYR A 150 0.03 -16.79 23.39
CA TYR A 150 -0.42 -15.49 23.88
C TYR A 150 0.63 -14.79 24.75
N GLU A 151 0.83 -13.52 24.51
CA GLU A 151 1.60 -12.62 25.35
C GLU A 151 0.83 -11.29 25.47
N PRO A 152 0.62 -10.74 26.71
CA PRO A 152 -0.12 -9.50 26.87
C PRO A 152 0.43 -8.36 26.01
N GLY A 153 -0.47 -7.67 25.29
CA GLY A 153 -0.11 -6.53 24.44
C GLY A 153 0.46 -6.90 23.06
N LEU A 154 0.59 -8.20 22.72
CA LEU A 154 1.05 -8.66 21.41
C LEU A 154 -0.06 -9.36 20.63
N GLN A 155 -0.03 -9.18 19.32
CA GLN A 155 -0.85 -9.90 18.33
C GLN A 155 0.00 -11.01 17.71
N ARG A 156 -0.05 -12.21 18.30
CA ARG A 156 0.87 -13.32 17.99
C ARG A 156 0.16 -14.55 17.38
N ASP A 157 -1.13 -14.47 17.25
CA ASP A 157 -2.00 -15.41 16.57
C ASP A 157 -2.43 -14.89 15.19
N ASN A 158 -3.13 -15.69 14.42
CA ASN A 158 -3.59 -15.34 13.08
C ASN A 158 -2.46 -14.95 12.09
N SER A 159 -1.30 -15.58 12.18
CA SER A 159 -0.16 -15.34 11.28
C SER A 159 -0.54 -15.54 9.79
N ARG A 160 -1.52 -16.42 9.53
CA ARG A 160 -2.00 -16.73 8.19
C ARG A 160 -3.07 -15.79 7.67
N ASP A 161 -3.59 -14.88 8.51
CA ASP A 161 -4.64 -13.92 8.12
C ASP A 161 -4.29 -13.18 6.84
N TRP A 162 -5.28 -12.99 5.99
CA TRP A 162 -5.13 -12.24 4.74
C TRP A 162 -4.86 -10.75 4.98
N TRP A 163 -5.43 -10.20 6.05
CA TRP A 163 -5.41 -8.76 6.27
C TRP A 163 -4.00 -8.15 6.44
N PRO A 164 -3.12 -8.64 7.31
CA PRO A 164 -1.76 -8.09 7.43
C PRO A 164 -0.97 -8.17 6.13
N LYS A 165 -1.24 -9.20 5.32
CA LYS A 165 -0.64 -9.37 4.00
C LYS A 165 -1.10 -8.28 3.02
N MET A 166 -2.38 -7.86 3.10
CA MET A 166 -2.89 -6.75 2.27
C MET A 166 -2.15 -5.45 2.58
N VAL A 167 -1.88 -5.16 3.86
CA VAL A 167 -1.09 -3.99 4.26
C VAL A 167 0.35 -4.10 3.74
N MET A 168 0.99 -5.25 3.92
CA MET A 168 2.36 -5.45 3.44
C MET A 168 2.44 -5.43 1.90
N MET A 169 1.42 -5.90 1.19
CA MET A 169 1.37 -5.75 -0.27
C MET A 169 1.40 -4.28 -0.69
N LYS A 170 0.67 -3.41 -0.01
CA LYS A 170 0.72 -1.97 -0.26
C LYS A 170 2.13 -1.41 -0.01
N VAL A 171 2.79 -1.84 1.06
CA VAL A 171 4.21 -1.48 1.33
C VAL A 171 5.11 -1.89 0.16
N MET A 172 4.99 -3.11 -0.34
CA MET A 172 5.80 -3.60 -1.45
C MET A 172 5.50 -2.87 -2.77
N GLN A 173 4.23 -2.51 -3.01
CA GLN A 173 3.84 -1.64 -4.14
C GLN A 173 4.47 -0.26 -4.02
N GLN A 174 4.45 0.35 -2.83
CA GLN A 174 5.10 1.63 -2.55
C GLN A 174 6.62 1.53 -2.77
N TYR A 175 7.25 0.44 -2.33
CA TYR A 175 8.66 0.21 -2.53
C TYR A 175 9.03 0.15 -4.02
N TYR A 176 8.25 -0.59 -4.81
CA TYR A 176 8.41 -0.60 -6.27
C TYR A 176 8.22 0.81 -6.86
N SER A 177 7.21 1.54 -6.41
CA SER A 177 6.96 2.91 -6.86
C SER A 177 8.15 3.85 -6.61
N ALA A 178 8.83 3.69 -5.47
CA ALA A 178 9.97 4.52 -5.09
C ALA A 178 11.29 4.12 -5.75
N THR A 179 11.47 2.81 -6.06
CA THR A 179 12.79 2.26 -6.43
C THR A 179 12.84 1.64 -7.83
N GLY A 180 11.69 1.19 -8.36
CA GLY A 180 11.63 0.41 -9.59
C GLY A 180 12.13 -1.04 -9.43
N ASP A 181 12.29 -1.56 -8.21
CA ASP A 181 12.80 -2.92 -7.97
C ASP A 181 11.89 -4.01 -8.53
N THR A 182 12.28 -4.59 -9.64
CA THR A 182 11.50 -5.58 -10.40
C THR A 182 11.28 -6.90 -9.66
N ARG A 183 12.03 -7.20 -8.60
CA ARG A 183 11.79 -8.37 -7.74
C ARG A 183 10.38 -8.40 -7.19
N VAL A 184 9.80 -7.22 -6.96
CA VAL A 184 8.42 -7.06 -6.47
C VAL A 184 7.39 -7.62 -7.46
N ILE A 185 7.64 -7.52 -8.76
CA ILE A 185 6.71 -8.02 -9.79
C ILE A 185 6.65 -9.55 -9.77
N ASP A 186 7.79 -10.23 -9.73
CA ASP A 186 7.87 -11.69 -9.65
C ASP A 186 7.29 -12.20 -8.31
N PHE A 187 7.59 -11.49 -7.22
CA PHE A 187 7.05 -11.77 -5.90
C PHE A 187 5.51 -11.75 -5.90
N PHE A 188 4.89 -10.69 -6.41
CA PHE A 188 3.44 -10.59 -6.48
C PHE A 188 2.81 -11.58 -7.46
N THR A 189 3.46 -11.83 -8.60
CA THR A 189 2.95 -12.82 -9.57
C THR A 189 2.83 -14.20 -8.94
N ARG A 190 3.83 -14.62 -8.15
CA ARG A 190 3.78 -15.89 -7.41
C ARG A 190 2.75 -15.87 -6.29
N TYR A 191 2.69 -14.78 -5.52
CA TYR A 191 1.75 -14.68 -4.43
C TYR A 191 0.29 -14.68 -4.92
N PHE A 192 -0.05 -13.95 -5.97
CA PHE A 192 -1.43 -13.90 -6.46
C PHE A 192 -1.89 -15.20 -7.12
N LYS A 193 -0.96 -15.98 -7.70
CA LYS A 193 -1.27 -17.36 -8.11
C LYS A 193 -1.60 -18.25 -6.91
N TYR A 194 -0.82 -18.13 -5.83
CA TYR A 194 -1.10 -18.80 -4.56
C TYR A 194 -2.46 -18.34 -4.02
N GLN A 195 -2.72 -17.06 -3.94
CA GLN A 195 -3.98 -16.53 -3.41
C GLN A 195 -5.20 -17.00 -4.22
N LEU A 196 -5.12 -17.00 -5.55
CA LEU A 196 -6.20 -17.51 -6.40
C LEU A 196 -6.52 -18.98 -6.12
N ALA A 197 -5.50 -19.80 -5.87
CA ALA A 197 -5.67 -21.22 -5.55
C ALA A 197 -6.22 -21.45 -4.13
N GLU A 198 -5.85 -20.61 -3.17
CA GLU A 198 -6.19 -20.79 -1.75
C GLU A 198 -7.56 -20.20 -1.37
N LEU A 199 -7.97 -19.09 -1.96
CA LEU A 199 -9.21 -18.39 -1.59
C LEU A 199 -10.48 -19.26 -1.64
N PRO A 200 -10.65 -20.24 -2.54
CA PRO A 200 -11.81 -21.13 -2.52
C PRO A 200 -11.92 -21.97 -1.24
N GLN A 201 -10.80 -22.35 -0.64
CA GLN A 201 -10.73 -23.17 0.57
C GLN A 201 -10.57 -22.31 1.84
N ASN A 202 -9.92 -21.17 1.70
CA ASN A 202 -9.60 -20.25 2.77
C ASN A 202 -10.07 -18.83 2.38
N PRO A 203 -11.39 -18.55 2.43
CA PRO A 203 -11.96 -17.29 2.01
C PRO A 203 -11.41 -16.11 2.84
N LEU A 204 -11.59 -14.89 2.35
CA LEU A 204 -11.05 -13.66 2.97
C LEU A 204 -11.40 -13.50 4.45
N GLY A 205 -12.59 -13.95 4.87
CA GLY A 205 -13.04 -13.93 6.27
C GLY A 205 -12.63 -15.15 7.11
N LYS A 206 -11.75 -16.04 6.60
CA LYS A 206 -11.43 -17.32 7.25
C LYS A 206 -10.84 -17.18 8.65
N TRP A 207 -9.86 -16.32 8.82
CA TRP A 207 -9.15 -16.14 10.10
C TRP A 207 -9.71 -14.99 10.91
N THR A 208 -9.91 -13.84 10.26
CA THR A 208 -10.61 -12.71 10.84
C THR A 208 -11.54 -12.07 9.81
N PHE A 209 -12.57 -11.38 10.28
CA PHE A 209 -13.48 -10.64 9.39
C PHE A 209 -12.82 -9.42 8.74
N TRP A 210 -11.61 -9.03 9.17
CA TRP A 210 -10.89 -7.89 8.59
C TRP A 210 -10.54 -8.11 7.12
N GLY A 211 -10.15 -9.33 6.75
CA GLY A 211 -9.82 -9.66 5.37
C GLY A 211 -11.00 -9.45 4.41
N GLU A 212 -12.19 -9.92 4.76
CA GLU A 212 -13.38 -9.74 3.94
C GLU A 212 -13.86 -8.28 3.91
N GLN A 213 -13.79 -7.56 5.02
CA GLN A 213 -14.24 -6.16 5.06
C GLN A 213 -13.30 -5.21 4.33
N ARG A 214 -12.05 -5.58 4.15
CA ARG A 214 -10.99 -4.76 3.54
C ARG A 214 -10.48 -5.30 2.21
N GLY A 215 -11.27 -6.12 1.53
CA GLY A 215 -10.88 -6.74 0.25
C GLY A 215 -10.51 -5.72 -0.85
N GLY A 216 -11.01 -4.49 -0.75
CA GLY A 216 -10.63 -3.40 -1.66
C GLY A 216 -9.15 -3.05 -1.63
N ASP A 217 -8.48 -3.22 -0.48
CA ASP A 217 -7.03 -3.04 -0.35
C ASP A 217 -6.26 -4.12 -1.13
N ASN A 218 -6.74 -5.37 -1.07
CA ASN A 218 -6.19 -6.47 -1.87
C ASN A 218 -6.39 -6.22 -3.38
N LEU A 219 -7.62 -5.91 -3.77
CA LEU A 219 -8.02 -5.71 -5.15
C LEU A 219 -7.21 -4.60 -5.84
N MET A 220 -6.91 -3.53 -5.11
CA MET A 220 -6.11 -2.41 -5.62
C MET A 220 -4.71 -2.88 -6.09
N VAL A 221 -4.04 -3.73 -5.31
CA VAL A 221 -2.69 -4.24 -5.67
C VAL A 221 -2.79 -5.29 -6.79
N VAL A 222 -3.85 -6.09 -6.83
CA VAL A 222 -4.09 -7.03 -7.93
C VAL A 222 -4.22 -6.29 -9.27
N TYR A 223 -5.02 -5.23 -9.34
CA TYR A 223 -5.16 -4.45 -10.58
C TYR A 223 -3.91 -3.64 -10.92
N TRP A 224 -3.19 -3.17 -9.90
CA TRP A 224 -1.89 -2.56 -10.12
C TRP A 224 -0.92 -3.53 -10.83
N LEU A 225 -0.83 -4.77 -10.38
CA LEU A 225 0.02 -5.78 -11.03
C LEU A 225 -0.50 -6.12 -12.43
N TYR A 226 -1.81 -6.24 -12.60
CA TYR A 226 -2.40 -6.45 -13.93
C TYR A 226 -2.00 -5.37 -14.93
N ASN A 227 -2.00 -4.11 -14.52
CA ASN A 227 -1.59 -3.00 -15.38
C ASN A 227 -0.12 -3.11 -15.84
N ILE A 228 0.73 -3.74 -15.04
CA ILE A 228 2.15 -3.95 -15.35
C ILE A 228 2.32 -5.18 -16.26
N THR A 229 1.79 -6.33 -15.85
CA THR A 229 2.08 -7.63 -16.49
C THR A 229 1.10 -7.95 -17.62
N GLY A 230 -0.18 -7.63 -17.46
CA GLY A 230 -1.25 -8.03 -18.36
C GLY A 230 -1.74 -9.47 -18.15
N ASP A 231 -1.35 -10.12 -17.07
CA ASP A 231 -1.70 -11.50 -16.76
C ASP A 231 -3.19 -11.64 -16.43
N LYS A 232 -3.94 -12.33 -17.29
CA LYS A 232 -5.42 -12.40 -17.20
C LYS A 232 -5.93 -13.03 -15.91
N PHE A 233 -5.19 -13.97 -15.32
CA PHE A 233 -5.58 -14.60 -14.05
C PHE A 233 -5.80 -13.57 -12.93
N LEU A 234 -5.19 -12.38 -13.01
CA LEU A 234 -5.39 -11.29 -12.05
C LEU A 234 -6.79 -10.69 -12.13
N LEU A 235 -7.44 -10.73 -13.30
CA LEU A 235 -8.84 -10.32 -13.44
C LEU A 235 -9.77 -11.36 -12.81
N ASP A 236 -9.46 -12.67 -12.98
CA ASP A 236 -10.21 -13.76 -12.34
C ASP A 236 -10.06 -13.69 -10.81
N LEU A 237 -8.85 -13.39 -10.33
CA LEU A 237 -8.60 -13.15 -8.90
C LEU A 237 -9.38 -11.93 -8.41
N GLY A 238 -9.43 -10.85 -9.20
CA GLY A 238 -10.19 -9.64 -8.86
C GLY A 238 -11.67 -9.94 -8.67
N GLU A 239 -12.28 -10.72 -9.57
CA GLU A 239 -13.66 -11.19 -9.47
C GLU A 239 -13.90 -12.05 -8.22
N LEU A 240 -12.96 -12.95 -7.89
CA LEU A 240 -13.06 -13.81 -6.71
C LEU A 240 -12.96 -12.99 -5.41
N ILE A 241 -12.03 -12.02 -5.35
CA ILE A 241 -11.88 -11.11 -4.22
C ILE A 241 -13.16 -10.30 -4.02
N HIS A 242 -13.72 -9.72 -5.09
CA HIS A 242 -14.98 -8.99 -5.01
C HIS A 242 -16.11 -9.85 -4.42
N LYS A 243 -16.27 -11.08 -4.91
CA LYS A 243 -17.30 -12.01 -4.40
C LYS A 243 -17.15 -12.37 -2.93
N GLN A 244 -15.93 -12.36 -2.42
CA GLN A 244 -15.62 -12.70 -1.03
C GLN A 244 -15.53 -11.46 -0.12
N THR A 245 -15.49 -10.26 -0.69
CA THR A 245 -15.48 -9.01 0.07
C THR A 245 -16.90 -8.70 0.56
N PHE A 246 -16.97 -8.09 1.76
CA PHE A 246 -18.22 -7.60 2.32
C PHE A 246 -18.92 -6.65 1.32
N ASN A 247 -20.22 -6.83 1.12
CA ASN A 247 -20.96 -6.12 0.08
C ASN A 247 -21.17 -4.64 0.43
N TRP A 248 -20.11 -3.86 0.32
CA TRP A 248 -20.13 -2.42 0.60
C TRP A 248 -21.07 -1.66 -0.33
N THR A 249 -21.23 -2.11 -1.57
CA THR A 249 -22.13 -1.47 -2.54
C THR A 249 -23.56 -1.47 -2.03
N ASP A 250 -24.07 -2.62 -1.60
CA ASP A 250 -25.43 -2.72 -1.09
C ASP A 250 -25.59 -1.99 0.26
N ILE A 251 -24.61 -2.06 1.13
CA ILE A 251 -24.60 -1.33 2.38
C ILE A 251 -24.73 0.17 2.13
N PHE A 252 -23.94 0.73 1.23
CA PHE A 252 -23.95 2.16 0.94
C PHE A 252 -25.23 2.61 0.24
N LEU A 253 -25.81 1.78 -0.63
CA LEU A 253 -27.05 2.11 -1.33
C LEU A 253 -28.28 2.01 -0.44
N ASN A 254 -28.36 1.00 0.42
CA ASN A 254 -29.59 0.62 1.12
C ASN A 254 -29.67 1.15 2.55
N GLN A 255 -28.59 1.70 3.12
CA GLN A 255 -28.58 2.26 4.45
C GLN A 255 -28.82 3.78 4.42
N ASP A 256 -29.88 4.23 5.08
CA ASP A 256 -30.16 5.67 5.21
C ASP A 256 -29.24 6.38 6.21
N HIS A 257 -28.74 5.63 7.18
CA HIS A 257 -27.81 6.15 8.17
C HIS A 257 -26.73 5.11 8.47
N LEU A 258 -25.53 5.31 7.94
CA LEU A 258 -24.37 4.42 8.17
C LEU A 258 -24.05 4.25 9.67
N SER A 259 -24.38 5.23 10.50
CA SER A 259 -24.20 5.17 11.97
C SER A 259 -25.08 4.14 12.68
N ARG A 260 -26.10 3.62 12.03
CA ARG A 260 -27.02 2.60 12.61
C ARG A 260 -26.57 1.17 12.37
N GLN A 261 -25.54 0.97 11.60
CA GLN A 261 -24.92 -0.35 11.43
C GLN A 261 -24.09 -0.68 12.68
N LEU A 262 -24.67 -1.44 13.60
CA LEU A 262 -24.12 -1.77 14.93
C LEU A 262 -22.79 -2.55 14.88
N SER A 263 -22.43 -3.12 13.75
CA SER A 263 -21.21 -3.93 13.58
C SER A 263 -20.11 -3.25 12.77
N LEU A 264 -20.29 -2.00 12.34
CA LEU A 264 -19.29 -1.32 11.52
C LEU A 264 -18.22 -0.64 12.38
N HIS A 265 -17.06 -1.24 12.39
CA HIS A 265 -15.85 -0.57 12.87
C HIS A 265 -15.51 0.61 11.93
N CYS A 266 -15.28 1.81 12.49
CA CYS A 266 -15.06 3.05 11.71
C CYS A 266 -13.97 2.90 10.62
N VAL A 267 -12.89 2.18 10.94
CA VAL A 267 -11.79 1.93 9.98
C VAL A 267 -12.27 1.05 8.83
N ASN A 268 -13.08 0.01 9.11
CA ASN A 268 -13.63 -0.83 8.06
C ASN A 268 -14.56 -0.04 7.14
N LEU A 269 -15.39 0.82 7.69
CA LEU A 269 -16.23 1.72 6.91
C LEU A 269 -15.40 2.61 5.99
N ALA A 270 -14.36 3.26 6.53
CA ALA A 270 -13.47 4.13 5.76
C ALA A 270 -12.73 3.37 4.64
N GLN A 271 -12.27 2.16 4.91
CA GLN A 271 -11.60 1.32 3.90
C GLN A 271 -12.60 0.70 2.93
N GLY A 272 -13.85 0.46 3.36
CA GLY A 272 -14.91 -0.07 2.53
C GLY A 272 -15.26 0.78 1.31
N PHE A 273 -14.97 2.09 1.34
CA PHE A 273 -15.14 2.95 0.16
C PHE A 273 -14.28 2.54 -1.03
N LYS A 274 -13.15 1.89 -0.80
CA LYS A 274 -12.22 1.49 -1.86
C LYS A 274 -12.81 0.41 -2.76
N GLU A 275 -13.42 -0.60 -2.17
CA GLU A 275 -13.82 -1.79 -2.90
C GLU A 275 -14.75 -1.48 -4.08
N PRO A 276 -15.89 -0.78 -3.92
CA PRO A 276 -16.75 -0.48 -5.05
C PRO A 276 -16.06 0.33 -6.15
N VAL A 277 -15.25 1.33 -5.78
CA VAL A 277 -14.56 2.19 -6.76
C VAL A 277 -13.48 1.41 -7.51
N VAL A 278 -12.74 0.54 -6.82
CA VAL A 278 -11.68 -0.26 -7.44
C VAL A 278 -12.29 -1.32 -8.35
N TYR A 279 -13.34 -2.02 -7.91
CA TYR A 279 -14.00 -3.05 -8.72
C TYR A 279 -14.76 -2.46 -9.92
N TYR A 280 -15.28 -1.25 -9.81
CA TYR A 280 -15.89 -0.52 -10.93
C TYR A 280 -14.97 -0.46 -12.15
N GLN A 281 -13.67 -0.44 -11.97
CA GLN A 281 -12.72 -0.42 -13.08
C GLN A 281 -12.83 -1.67 -13.96
N GLN A 282 -13.23 -2.80 -13.40
CA GLN A 282 -13.40 -4.07 -14.13
C GLN A 282 -14.84 -4.29 -14.61
N ASN A 283 -15.85 -4.14 -13.73
CA ASN A 283 -17.23 -4.49 -14.05
C ASN A 283 -18.02 -3.35 -14.71
N GLN A 284 -17.60 -2.11 -14.53
CA GLN A 284 -18.21 -0.88 -15.06
C GLN A 284 -19.70 -0.72 -14.69
N ASP A 285 -20.17 -1.38 -13.61
CA ASP A 285 -21.54 -1.22 -13.12
C ASP A 285 -21.68 0.14 -12.39
N PRO A 286 -22.52 1.07 -12.89
CA PRO A 286 -22.73 2.38 -12.27
C PRO A 286 -23.17 2.32 -10.80
N LYS A 287 -23.76 1.22 -10.34
CA LYS A 287 -24.15 1.02 -8.92
C LYS A 287 -22.97 1.23 -7.98
N GLN A 288 -21.78 0.76 -8.37
CA GLN A 288 -20.56 0.89 -7.55
C GLN A 288 -20.27 2.36 -7.23
N ILE A 289 -20.26 3.20 -8.23
CA ILE A 289 -19.99 4.64 -8.09
C ILE A 289 -21.14 5.37 -7.40
N CYS A 290 -22.38 5.01 -7.70
CA CYS A 290 -23.56 5.57 -7.02
C CYS A 290 -23.53 5.29 -5.52
N ALA A 291 -23.15 4.06 -5.12
CA ALA A 291 -23.02 3.64 -3.73
C ALA A 291 -22.02 4.54 -2.97
N VAL A 292 -20.83 4.71 -3.51
CA VAL A 292 -19.79 5.53 -2.86
C VAL A 292 -20.19 7.01 -2.82
N LYS A 293 -20.76 7.56 -3.89
CA LYS A 293 -21.25 8.95 -3.89
C LYS A 293 -22.31 9.18 -2.81
N LYS A 294 -23.25 8.24 -2.63
CA LYS A 294 -24.25 8.32 -1.56
C LYS A 294 -23.60 8.28 -0.19
N ALA A 295 -22.70 7.31 0.04
CA ALA A 295 -22.02 7.16 1.32
C ALA A 295 -21.18 8.39 1.70
N VAL A 296 -20.45 8.99 0.77
CA VAL A 296 -19.73 10.26 0.98
C VAL A 296 -20.69 11.38 1.36
N LYS A 297 -21.84 11.50 0.68
CA LYS A 297 -22.86 12.49 1.01
C LYS A 297 -23.41 12.30 2.41
N ASP A 298 -23.70 11.05 2.81
CA ASP A 298 -24.22 10.72 4.13
C ASP A 298 -23.22 11.10 5.24
N ILE A 299 -21.94 10.81 5.05
CA ILE A 299 -20.88 11.19 6.01
C ILE A 299 -20.70 12.71 6.08
N LEU A 300 -20.68 13.39 4.96
CA LEU A 300 -20.55 14.87 4.93
C LEU A 300 -21.76 15.55 5.55
N PHE A 301 -22.95 14.97 5.43
CA PHE A 301 -24.13 15.49 6.10
C PHE A 301 -24.06 15.31 7.64
N ALA A 302 -23.51 14.21 8.11
CA ALA A 302 -23.35 13.94 9.53
C ALA A 302 -22.23 14.79 10.19
N ALA A 303 -21.17 15.11 9.46
CA ALA A 303 -20.01 15.84 9.98
C ALA A 303 -20.34 17.22 10.59
N PRO A 304 -21.22 18.07 10.01
CA PRO A 304 -21.60 19.36 10.62
C PRO A 304 -22.32 19.24 11.96
N LEU A 305 -23.00 18.12 12.21
CA LEU A 305 -23.68 17.87 13.49
C LEU A 305 -22.70 17.68 14.64
N TYR A 306 -21.54 17.05 14.35
CA TYR A 306 -20.47 16.87 15.34
C TYR A 306 -19.67 18.16 15.57
N SER A 307 -19.43 18.94 14.52
CA SER A 307 -18.62 20.17 14.61
C SER A 307 -19.33 21.32 15.34
N ARG A 308 -20.65 21.28 15.46
CA ARG A 308 -21.46 22.34 16.12
C ARG A 308 -21.74 22.10 17.60
N GLY A 309 -21.21 21.06 18.21
CA GLY A 309 -21.42 20.78 19.64
C GLY A 309 -22.87 20.51 20.03
N ASN A 310 -23.78 20.39 19.07
CA ASN A 310 -25.16 20.06 19.31
C ASN A 310 -25.35 18.55 19.33
N SER A 311 -25.23 17.93 20.50
CA SER A 311 -25.83 16.62 20.72
C SER A 311 -27.29 16.69 20.36
N PRO A 312 -27.83 15.87 19.45
CA PRO A 312 -29.25 15.74 19.31
C PRO A 312 -29.79 15.25 20.68
N ARG A 313 -30.62 16.05 21.35
CA ARG A 313 -31.37 15.56 22.49
C ARG A 313 -32.22 14.41 21.97
N LEU A 314 -31.94 13.23 22.47
CA LEU A 314 -32.83 12.07 22.34
C LEU A 314 -34.10 12.41 23.08
N THR A 315 -35.14 12.79 22.36
CA THR A 315 -36.55 12.76 22.84
C THR A 315 -37.19 11.48 22.36
#